data_cf3ea585291a4140a4f7c2591911b03c
#
_entry.id   cf3ea585291a4140a4f7c2591911b03c
#
_cell.length_a   1.000
_cell.length_b   1.000
_cell.length_c   1.000
_cell.angle_alpha   90.00
_cell.angle_beta   90.00
_cell.angle_gamma   90.00
#
_symmetry.space_group_name_H-M   'P 1'
#
loop_
_entity.id
_entity.type
_entity.pdbx_description
1 polymer ?
#
loop_
_entity_poly.entity_id
_entity_poly.type
_entity_poly.pdbx_seq_one_letter_code
_entity_poly.pdbx_strand_id
1 'polypeptide(L)'
;MKIAVIMSDAAGYPNRAGMVGATMKTAGIEFLRISPADQPQEGAATVDLPAGWLPAGDQPLHWKHWYRNHLHYLDAVRRYGIKADHYWCFEGDVSASPLTWLRLIDTTADMPHDGLWTRLYHATERPGIGWFTHPTTPPWGEWYCLGALWRVSARALDWWEETAAETREAFTEIVAPSVIAHRSGTIARINRRDHEPLYHCGTILFNPGHTTRTPPVPHPGRFLHPCKFDDPLTPAPAP
;
A
#
# COMPACT_ATOMS: atom_id res chain seq x y z
N MET A 1 -12.35 -14.05 9.46
CA MET A 1 -11.45 -12.89 9.46
C MET A 1 -12.09 -11.78 8.62
N LYS A 2 -12.21 -10.57 9.17
CA LYS A 2 -12.75 -9.40 8.44
C LYS A 2 -11.60 -8.64 7.75
N ILE A 3 -11.75 -8.32 6.49
CA ILE A 3 -10.78 -7.58 5.69
C ILE A 3 -11.42 -6.26 5.23
N ALA A 4 -10.64 -5.18 5.25
CA ALA A 4 -10.97 -3.91 4.60
C ALA A 4 -9.88 -3.56 3.57
N VAL A 5 -10.25 -2.73 2.60
CA VAL A 5 -9.35 -2.27 1.52
C VAL A 5 -9.32 -0.74 1.51
N ILE A 6 -8.14 -0.16 1.56
CA ILE A 6 -7.95 1.30 1.58
C ILE A 6 -7.03 1.70 0.43
N MET A 7 -7.51 2.59 -0.42
CA MET A 7 -6.78 3.16 -1.54
C MET A 7 -6.36 4.60 -1.23
N SER A 8 -5.05 4.85 -1.18
CA SER A 8 -4.50 6.21 -1.08
C SER A 8 -4.38 6.84 -2.45
N ASP A 9 -5.16 7.87 -2.74
CA ASP A 9 -5.28 8.47 -4.06
C ASP A 9 -5.01 9.98 -4.03
N ALA A 10 -3.74 10.36 -3.94
CA ALA A 10 -3.32 11.76 -4.02
C ALA A 10 -3.31 12.31 -5.46
N ALA A 11 -3.25 11.44 -6.46
CA ALA A 11 -3.09 11.84 -7.87
C ALA A 11 -4.41 11.89 -8.68
N GLY A 12 -5.50 11.35 -8.12
CA GLY A 12 -6.84 11.39 -8.74
C GLY A 12 -7.07 10.29 -9.79
N TYR A 13 -7.42 9.07 -9.34
CA TYR A 13 -7.78 7.94 -10.21
C TYR A 13 -9.23 7.49 -9.93
N PRO A 14 -10.25 8.32 -10.25
CA PRO A 14 -11.65 8.04 -9.89
C PRO A 14 -12.22 6.79 -10.56
N ASN A 15 -11.87 6.51 -11.83
CA ASN A 15 -12.36 5.32 -12.54
C ASN A 15 -11.81 4.04 -11.93
N ARG A 16 -10.52 4.02 -11.58
CA ARG A 16 -9.88 2.91 -10.87
C ARG A 16 -10.49 2.70 -9.50
N ALA A 17 -10.66 3.77 -8.73
CA ALA A 17 -11.32 3.72 -7.43
C ALA A 17 -12.75 3.19 -7.54
N GLY A 18 -13.50 3.62 -8.54
CA GLY A 18 -14.84 3.13 -8.84
C GLY A 18 -14.86 1.63 -9.14
N MET A 19 -13.94 1.15 -9.97
CA MET A 19 -13.81 -0.27 -10.33
C MET A 19 -13.44 -1.12 -9.10
N VAL A 20 -12.43 -0.70 -8.32
CA VAL A 20 -12.03 -1.43 -7.10
C VAL A 20 -13.15 -1.41 -6.07
N GLY A 21 -13.77 -0.25 -5.83
CA GLY A 21 -14.90 -0.12 -4.90
C GLY A 21 -16.09 -1.00 -5.26
N ALA A 22 -16.47 -1.05 -6.54
CA ALA A 22 -17.53 -1.94 -7.02
C ALA A 22 -17.17 -3.42 -6.82
N THR A 23 -15.92 -3.79 -7.10
CA THR A 23 -15.40 -5.15 -6.89
C THR A 23 -15.47 -5.55 -5.42
N MET A 24 -14.99 -4.70 -4.51
CA MET A 24 -14.99 -4.96 -3.06
C MET A 24 -16.42 -5.03 -2.51
N LYS A 25 -17.31 -4.12 -2.94
CA LYS A 25 -18.72 -4.13 -2.56
C LYS A 25 -19.40 -5.45 -2.96
N THR A 26 -19.16 -5.94 -4.15
CA THR A 26 -19.72 -7.22 -4.63
C THR A 26 -19.23 -8.40 -3.79
N ALA A 27 -18.00 -8.33 -3.29
CA ALA A 27 -17.42 -9.35 -2.39
C ALA A 27 -17.78 -9.15 -0.90
N GLY A 28 -18.57 -8.14 -0.54
CA GLY A 28 -18.91 -7.83 0.85
C GLY A 28 -17.72 -7.28 1.65
N ILE A 29 -16.73 -6.72 0.98
CA ILE A 29 -15.50 -6.17 1.58
C ILE A 29 -15.64 -4.65 1.68
N GLU A 30 -15.31 -4.10 2.84
CA GLU A 30 -15.30 -2.66 3.07
C GLU A 30 -14.18 -1.99 2.25
N PHE A 31 -14.51 -0.93 1.51
CA PHE A 31 -13.57 -0.17 0.70
C PHE A 31 -13.63 1.31 1.05
N LEU A 32 -12.47 1.92 1.25
CA LEU A 32 -12.33 3.36 1.43
C LEU A 32 -11.28 3.92 0.47
N ARG A 33 -11.66 4.93 -0.30
CA ARG A 33 -10.74 5.79 -1.05
C ARG A 33 -10.39 6.99 -0.19
N ILE A 34 -9.11 7.29 -0.03
CA ILE A 34 -8.63 8.43 0.76
C ILE A 34 -7.75 9.35 -0.08
N SER A 35 -7.74 10.63 0.28
CA SER A 35 -6.79 11.61 -0.26
C SER A 35 -6.30 12.55 0.85
N PRO A 36 -5.07 13.08 0.74
CA PRO A 36 -4.59 14.11 1.67
C PRO A 36 -5.48 15.34 1.66
N ALA A 37 -5.73 15.97 2.82
CA ALA A 37 -6.60 17.12 2.93
C ALA A 37 -6.10 18.35 2.16
N ASP A 38 -4.79 18.46 1.94
CA ASP A 38 -4.16 19.49 1.12
C ASP A 38 -4.09 19.14 -0.39
N GLN A 39 -4.51 17.91 -0.75
CA GLN A 39 -4.69 17.43 -2.13
C GLN A 39 -6.02 16.68 -2.27
N PRO A 40 -7.17 17.31 -1.96
CA PRO A 40 -8.44 16.61 -1.92
C PRO A 40 -8.84 16.13 -3.31
N GLN A 41 -9.36 14.91 -3.37
CA GLN A 41 -9.92 14.32 -4.58
C GLN A 41 -11.42 14.15 -4.43
N GLU A 42 -12.16 14.48 -5.48
CA GLU A 42 -13.61 14.32 -5.47
C GLU A 42 -14.02 12.87 -5.17
N GLY A 43 -14.94 12.71 -4.22
CA GLY A 43 -15.43 11.40 -3.78
C GLY A 43 -14.44 10.58 -2.95
N ALA A 44 -13.32 11.15 -2.54
CA ALA A 44 -12.40 10.54 -1.57
C ALA A 44 -12.62 11.10 -0.17
N ALA A 45 -12.45 10.26 0.85
CA ALA A 45 -12.39 10.67 2.23
C ALA A 45 -11.06 11.37 2.51
N THR A 46 -11.10 12.49 3.23
CA THR A 46 -9.87 13.26 3.51
C THR A 46 -9.14 12.71 4.73
N VAL A 47 -7.82 12.62 4.64
CA VAL A 47 -6.93 12.25 5.73
C VAL A 47 -5.90 13.34 5.96
N ASP A 48 -5.49 13.50 7.21
CA ASP A 48 -4.50 14.48 7.62
C ASP A 48 -3.31 13.82 8.30
N LEU A 49 -2.15 14.45 8.12
CA LEU A 49 -1.03 14.22 9.01
C LEU A 49 -0.99 15.36 10.03
N PRO A 50 -0.69 15.07 11.31
CA PRO A 50 -0.52 16.11 12.31
C PRO A 50 0.47 17.18 11.84
N ALA A 51 0.21 18.44 12.19
CA ALA A 51 1.09 19.55 11.85
C ALA A 51 2.52 19.28 12.32
N GLY A 52 3.49 19.52 11.45
CA GLY A 52 4.91 19.27 11.71
C GLY A 52 5.38 17.83 11.45
N TRP A 53 4.48 16.94 10.99
CA TRP A 53 4.84 15.55 10.65
C TRP A 53 5.25 15.38 9.18
N LEU A 54 5.02 16.37 8.36
CA LEU A 54 5.57 16.40 7.01
C LEU A 54 7.05 16.78 7.07
N PRO A 55 7.93 16.14 6.27
CA PRO A 55 9.33 16.53 6.19
C PRO A 55 9.46 18.04 5.95
N ALA A 56 10.29 18.70 6.76
CA ALA A 56 10.62 20.10 6.52
C ALA A 56 11.43 20.23 5.21
N GLY A 57 11.17 21.26 4.42
CA GLY A 57 11.93 21.58 3.21
C GLY A 57 11.10 21.68 1.94
N ASP A 58 11.79 22.01 0.83
CA ASP A 58 11.20 22.28 -0.49
C ASP A 58 10.84 21.02 -1.30
N GLN A 59 10.64 19.89 -0.63
CA GLN A 59 10.23 18.66 -1.30
C GLN A 59 8.84 18.84 -1.92
N PRO A 60 8.63 18.36 -3.15
CA PRO A 60 7.31 18.38 -3.76
C PRO A 60 6.27 17.71 -2.85
N LEU A 61 5.05 18.27 -2.81
CA LEU A 61 4.01 17.83 -1.89
C LEU A 61 3.69 16.32 -1.98
N HIS A 62 3.67 15.75 -3.19
CA HIS A 62 3.47 14.32 -3.39
C HIS A 62 4.56 13.45 -2.75
N TRP A 63 5.80 13.93 -2.64
CA TRP A 63 6.87 13.25 -1.92
C TRP A 63 6.60 13.21 -0.43
N LYS A 64 6.08 14.30 0.13
CA LYS A 64 5.75 14.38 1.56
C LYS A 64 4.70 13.34 1.93
N HIS A 65 3.67 13.21 1.11
CA HIS A 65 2.61 12.22 1.32
C HIS A 65 3.09 10.79 1.12
N TRP A 66 3.88 10.53 0.09
CA TRP A 66 4.48 9.22 -0.13
C TRP A 66 5.39 8.81 1.03
N TYR A 67 6.15 9.75 1.58
CA TYR A 67 7.06 9.53 2.69
C TYR A 67 6.37 9.03 3.97
N ARG A 68 5.09 9.36 4.15
CA ARG A 68 4.28 9.07 5.35
C ARG A 68 3.03 8.26 5.05
N ASN A 69 2.99 7.56 3.94
CA ASN A 69 1.78 6.92 3.45
C ASN A 69 1.13 5.98 4.49
N HIS A 70 1.92 5.26 5.30
CA HIS A 70 1.39 4.40 6.37
C HIS A 70 0.55 5.17 7.41
N LEU A 71 0.89 6.43 7.69
CA LEU A 71 0.13 7.26 8.62
C LEU A 71 -1.20 7.74 8.03
N HIS A 72 -1.29 7.91 6.72
CA HIS A 72 -2.57 8.18 6.06
C HIS A 72 -3.56 7.02 6.22
N TYR A 73 -3.08 5.79 6.09
CA TYR A 73 -3.93 4.61 6.32
C TYR A 73 -4.34 4.49 7.79
N LEU A 74 -3.42 4.79 8.72
CA LEU A 74 -3.72 4.83 10.14
C LEU A 74 -4.81 5.88 10.45
N ASP A 75 -4.64 7.14 10.00
CA ASP A 75 -5.63 8.21 10.21
C ASP A 75 -6.98 7.83 9.60
N ALA A 76 -6.99 7.23 8.40
CA ALA A 76 -8.21 6.76 7.76
C ALA A 76 -8.96 5.75 8.62
N VAL A 77 -8.28 4.73 9.12
CA VAL A 77 -8.92 3.71 9.97
C VAL A 77 -9.47 4.31 11.25
N ARG A 78 -8.73 5.20 11.91
CA ARG A 78 -9.15 5.86 13.16
C ARG A 78 -10.30 6.84 12.93
N ARG A 79 -10.14 7.74 11.97
CA ARG A 79 -11.11 8.83 11.68
C ARG A 79 -12.44 8.31 11.18
N TYR A 80 -12.44 7.30 10.31
CA TYR A 80 -13.66 6.76 9.70
C TYR A 80 -14.19 5.50 10.42
N GLY A 81 -13.52 5.06 11.50
CA GLY A 81 -13.97 3.96 12.35
C GLY A 81 -14.04 2.61 11.65
N ILE A 82 -13.17 2.37 10.66
CA ILE A 82 -13.13 1.11 9.92
C ILE A 82 -12.66 0.00 10.84
N LYS A 83 -13.47 -1.07 10.98
CA LYS A 83 -13.15 -2.20 11.85
C LYS A 83 -12.92 -3.46 11.02
N ALA A 84 -11.69 -3.89 10.94
CA ALA A 84 -11.27 -5.13 10.29
C ALA A 84 -10.14 -5.80 11.08
N ASP A 85 -9.90 -7.08 10.84
CA ASP A 85 -8.75 -7.79 11.39
C ASP A 85 -7.49 -7.46 10.60
N HIS A 86 -7.65 -7.24 9.27
CA HIS A 86 -6.58 -6.86 8.36
C HIS A 86 -7.02 -5.81 7.34
N TYR A 87 -6.08 -4.98 6.93
CA TYR A 87 -6.28 -3.90 5.98
C TYR A 87 -5.33 -4.07 4.79
N TRP A 88 -5.87 -4.23 3.59
CA TRP A 88 -5.12 -4.04 2.36
C TRP A 88 -5.01 -2.56 2.05
N CYS A 89 -3.79 -2.07 2.00
CA CYS A 89 -3.45 -0.67 1.72
C CYS A 89 -2.71 -0.58 0.39
N PHE A 90 -3.11 0.32 -0.49
CA PHE A 90 -2.44 0.50 -1.77
C PHE A 90 -2.49 1.94 -2.29
N GLU A 91 -1.51 2.27 -3.13
CA GLU A 91 -1.42 3.57 -3.80
C GLU A 91 -2.35 3.62 -5.01
N GLY A 92 -2.91 4.80 -5.30
CA GLY A 92 -3.87 5.01 -6.38
C GLY A 92 -3.38 4.61 -7.75
N ASP A 93 -2.07 4.60 -7.99
CA ASP A 93 -1.46 4.18 -9.24
C ASP A 93 -1.13 2.67 -9.33
N VAL A 94 -1.58 1.88 -8.35
CA VAL A 94 -1.61 0.41 -8.45
C VAL A 94 -2.84 -0.02 -9.21
N SER A 95 -2.67 -0.74 -10.30
CA SER A 95 -3.75 -1.20 -11.17
C SER A 95 -3.75 -2.71 -11.34
N ALA A 96 -4.93 -3.32 -11.32
CA ALA A 96 -5.14 -4.74 -11.60
C ALA A 96 -6.60 -5.00 -11.99
N SER A 97 -6.86 -6.15 -12.59
CA SER A 97 -8.24 -6.56 -12.89
C SER A 97 -9.03 -6.89 -11.61
N PRO A 98 -10.37 -6.78 -11.63
CA PRO A 98 -11.22 -7.18 -10.51
C PRO A 98 -10.90 -8.60 -9.98
N LEU A 99 -10.71 -9.55 -10.87
CA LEU A 99 -10.38 -10.93 -10.51
C LEU A 99 -9.03 -11.03 -9.80
N THR A 100 -8.05 -10.23 -10.20
CA THR A 100 -6.72 -10.20 -9.55
C THR A 100 -6.82 -9.69 -8.12
N TRP A 101 -7.62 -8.64 -7.89
CA TRP A 101 -7.89 -8.14 -6.55
C TRP A 101 -8.54 -9.19 -5.65
N LEU A 102 -9.60 -9.85 -6.14
CA LEU A 102 -10.31 -10.88 -5.37
C LEU A 102 -9.39 -12.06 -5.04
N ARG A 103 -8.61 -12.53 -6.01
CA ARG A 103 -7.63 -13.62 -5.79
C ARG A 103 -6.57 -13.25 -4.76
N LEU A 104 -6.05 -12.02 -4.78
CA LEU A 104 -5.10 -11.56 -3.76
C LEU A 104 -5.69 -11.66 -2.37
N ILE A 105 -6.91 -11.15 -2.18
CA ILE A 105 -7.59 -11.16 -0.88
C ILE A 105 -7.88 -12.59 -0.43
N ASP A 106 -8.47 -13.41 -1.29
CA ASP A 106 -8.83 -14.80 -1.00
C ASP A 106 -7.61 -15.64 -0.61
N THR A 107 -6.55 -15.60 -1.43
CA THR A 107 -5.33 -16.39 -1.19
C THR A 107 -4.60 -15.97 0.10
N THR A 108 -4.74 -14.73 0.51
CA THR A 108 -4.07 -14.23 1.72
C THR A 108 -4.99 -14.19 2.94
N ALA A 109 -6.26 -14.56 2.78
CA ALA A 109 -7.25 -14.46 3.84
C ALA A 109 -6.78 -15.12 5.15
N ASP A 110 -6.31 -16.36 5.08
CA ASP A 110 -5.94 -17.16 6.25
C ASP A 110 -4.47 -16.97 6.69
N MET A 111 -3.72 -16.04 6.06
CA MET A 111 -2.34 -15.81 6.44
C MET A 111 -2.27 -15.02 7.77
N PRO A 112 -1.65 -15.58 8.83
CA PRO A 112 -1.69 -15.01 10.18
C PRO A 112 -0.75 -13.82 10.39
N HIS A 113 -0.04 -13.38 9.34
CA HIS A 113 1.01 -12.38 9.45
C HIS A 113 0.44 -10.98 9.74
N ASP A 114 1.11 -10.25 10.60
CA ASP A 114 0.81 -8.85 10.93
C ASP A 114 1.10 -7.90 9.76
N GLY A 115 2.06 -8.29 8.91
CA GLY A 115 2.38 -7.55 7.71
C GLY A 115 2.71 -8.45 6.52
N LEU A 116 2.12 -8.15 5.34
CA LEU A 116 2.43 -8.80 4.07
C LEU A 116 2.79 -7.76 3.01
N TRP A 117 3.89 -7.99 2.31
CA TRP A 117 4.36 -7.14 1.22
C TRP A 117 4.67 -7.93 -0.03
N THR A 118 4.50 -7.33 -1.18
CA THR A 118 4.91 -7.92 -2.47
C THR A 118 6.43 -7.93 -2.63
N ARG A 119 7.12 -6.95 -2.03
CA ARG A 119 8.59 -6.89 -1.91
C ARG A 119 8.93 -6.51 -0.48
N LEU A 120 9.75 -7.34 0.14
CA LEU A 120 10.24 -7.15 1.50
C LEU A 120 11.68 -7.67 1.56
N TYR A 121 12.59 -6.88 2.11
CA TYR A 121 14.02 -7.21 2.20
C TYR A 121 14.54 -6.83 3.57
N HIS A 122 15.32 -7.71 4.16
CA HIS A 122 16.11 -7.37 5.34
C HIS A 122 17.41 -6.67 4.93
N ALA A 123 17.97 -5.81 5.80
CA ALA A 123 19.21 -5.07 5.54
C ALA A 123 20.39 -5.98 5.18
N THR A 124 20.46 -7.19 5.76
CA THR A 124 21.50 -8.18 5.42
C THR A 124 21.34 -8.77 4.01
N GLU A 125 20.12 -8.84 3.47
CA GLU A 125 19.86 -9.34 2.12
C GLU A 125 20.16 -8.29 1.04
N ARG A 126 19.98 -7.01 1.37
CA ARG A 126 20.11 -5.88 0.44
C ARG A 126 20.80 -4.68 1.10
N PRO A 127 22.06 -4.81 1.57
CA PRO A 127 22.75 -3.75 2.31
C PRO A 127 22.96 -2.47 1.48
N GLY A 128 22.92 -2.55 0.15
CA GLY A 128 23.08 -1.41 -0.75
C GLY A 128 21.84 -0.52 -0.91
N ILE A 129 20.73 -0.80 -0.23
CA ILE A 129 19.56 0.10 -0.22
C ILE A 129 19.89 1.29 0.67
N GLY A 130 20.05 2.48 0.08
CA GLY A 130 20.49 3.70 0.78
C GLY A 130 19.55 4.14 1.93
N TRP A 131 18.30 3.69 1.94
CA TRP A 131 17.37 3.99 3.02
C TRP A 131 17.74 3.38 4.36
N PHE A 132 18.48 2.25 4.41
CA PHE A 132 18.93 1.66 5.66
C PHE A 132 19.96 2.52 6.40
N THR A 133 20.70 3.33 5.68
CA THR A 133 21.74 4.24 6.22
C THR A 133 21.26 5.70 6.26
N HIS A 134 20.01 5.97 5.92
CA HIS A 134 19.49 7.34 5.94
C HIS A 134 19.41 7.85 7.37
N PRO A 135 19.81 9.12 7.65
CA PRO A 135 19.86 9.68 9.01
C PRO A 135 18.53 9.62 9.79
N THR A 136 17.39 9.61 9.08
CA THR A 136 16.07 9.52 9.69
C THR A 136 15.59 8.08 9.93
N THR A 137 16.36 7.07 9.51
CA THR A 137 16.03 5.67 9.75
C THR A 137 16.28 5.34 11.22
N PRO A 138 15.27 4.80 11.94
CA PRO A 138 15.47 4.40 13.34
C PRO A 138 16.56 3.30 13.45
N PRO A 139 17.25 3.18 14.60
CA PRO A 139 18.28 2.16 14.80
C PRO A 139 17.79 0.72 14.55
N TRP A 140 16.49 0.48 14.77
CA TRP A 140 15.82 -0.79 14.51
C TRP A 140 15.18 -0.89 13.10
N GLY A 141 15.47 0.06 12.22
CA GLY A 141 14.96 0.13 10.85
C GLY A 141 15.67 -0.85 9.90
N GLU A 142 15.49 -2.16 10.12
CA GLU A 142 16.21 -3.23 9.43
C GLU A 142 15.45 -3.83 8.24
N TRP A 143 14.20 -3.44 8.03
CA TRP A 143 13.38 -3.94 6.93
C TRP A 143 13.01 -2.85 5.94
N TYR A 144 13.04 -3.20 4.66
CA TYR A 144 12.61 -2.34 3.57
C TYR A 144 11.54 -3.05 2.75
N CYS A 145 10.46 -2.35 2.42
CA CYS A 145 9.41 -2.85 1.53
C CYS A 145 9.21 -1.93 0.32
N LEU A 146 8.53 -2.44 -0.69
CA LEU A 146 7.91 -1.58 -1.69
C LEU A 146 6.51 -1.20 -1.20
N GLY A 147 6.30 0.10 -0.96
CA GLY A 147 5.10 0.64 -0.30
C GLY A 147 3.84 0.72 -1.14
N ALA A 148 3.86 0.24 -2.39
CA ALA A 148 2.73 0.43 -3.30
C ALA A 148 1.51 -0.44 -2.96
N LEU A 149 1.71 -1.64 -2.41
CA LEU A 149 0.65 -2.59 -2.05
C LEU A 149 1.11 -3.45 -0.89
N TRP A 150 0.37 -3.40 0.21
CA TRP A 150 0.62 -4.19 1.41
C TRP A 150 -0.66 -4.54 2.16
N ARG A 151 -0.56 -5.55 3.03
CA ARG A 151 -1.58 -5.86 4.02
C ARG A 151 -1.00 -5.74 5.42
N VAL A 152 -1.76 -5.15 6.35
CA VAL A 152 -1.39 -5.06 7.76
C VAL A 152 -2.53 -5.49 8.66
N SER A 153 -2.21 -6.04 9.85
CA SER A 153 -3.20 -6.36 10.88
C SER A 153 -3.65 -5.11 11.62
N ALA A 154 -4.80 -5.19 12.32
CA ALA A 154 -5.25 -4.14 13.21
C ALA A 154 -4.20 -3.84 14.29
N ARG A 155 -3.56 -4.88 14.83
CA ARG A 155 -2.49 -4.76 15.82
C ARG A 155 -1.28 -4.00 15.27
N ALA A 156 -0.93 -4.19 14.00
CA ALA A 156 0.16 -3.45 13.36
C ALA A 156 -0.14 -1.94 13.27
N LEU A 157 -1.40 -1.56 13.06
CA LEU A 157 -1.81 -0.15 13.09
C LEU A 157 -1.64 0.45 14.50
N ASP A 158 -1.95 -0.29 15.57
CA ASP A 158 -1.72 0.16 16.94
C ASP A 158 -0.22 0.42 17.18
N TRP A 159 0.64 -0.45 16.71
CA TRP A 159 2.10 -0.26 16.81
C TRP A 159 2.61 0.94 15.98
N TRP A 160 2.05 1.19 14.80
CA TRP A 160 2.39 2.40 14.04
C TRP A 160 1.97 3.67 14.78
N GLU A 161 0.79 3.66 15.44
CA GLU A 161 0.32 4.79 16.23
C GLU A 161 1.24 5.05 17.44
N GLU A 162 1.60 4.01 18.19
CA GLU A 162 2.49 4.10 19.35
C GLU A 162 3.88 4.63 19.01
N THR A 163 4.40 4.32 17.81
CA THR A 163 5.74 4.73 17.37
C THR A 163 5.75 5.96 16.48
N ALA A 164 4.58 6.51 16.16
CA ALA A 164 4.45 7.58 15.17
C ALA A 164 5.29 8.82 15.49
N ALA A 165 5.35 9.23 16.76
CA ALA A 165 6.16 10.39 17.18
C ALA A 165 7.66 10.15 17.03
N GLU A 166 8.14 8.93 17.31
CA GLU A 166 9.54 8.52 17.19
C GLU A 166 9.95 8.40 15.70
N THR A 167 9.04 7.95 14.84
CA THR A 167 9.30 7.67 13.43
C THR A 167 8.87 8.78 12.49
N ARG A 168 8.47 9.93 13.00
CA ARG A 168 7.86 11.02 12.23
C ARG A 168 8.70 11.51 11.03
N GLU A 169 10.02 11.34 11.06
CA GLU A 169 10.94 11.76 9.99
C GLU A 169 11.43 10.59 9.13
N ALA A 170 11.12 9.36 9.52
CA ALA A 170 11.58 8.19 8.82
C ALA A 170 10.70 7.81 7.62
N PHE A 171 11.28 7.16 6.62
CA PHE A 171 10.60 6.80 5.39
C PHE A 171 9.65 5.61 5.58
N THR A 172 8.43 5.71 5.05
CA THR A 172 7.37 4.70 5.22
C THR A 172 7.78 3.28 4.85
N GLU A 173 8.56 3.12 3.76
CA GLU A 173 8.99 1.79 3.29
C GLU A 173 10.01 1.11 4.20
N ILE A 174 10.66 1.85 5.10
CA ILE A 174 11.46 1.30 6.20
C ILE A 174 10.60 1.14 7.46
N VAL A 175 9.88 2.18 7.84
CA VAL A 175 9.13 2.21 9.11
C VAL A 175 8.06 1.14 9.15
N ALA A 176 7.24 1.05 8.12
CA ALA A 176 6.06 0.20 8.15
C ALA A 176 6.37 -1.28 8.45
N PRO A 177 7.34 -1.95 7.79
CA PRO A 177 7.70 -3.31 8.15
C PRO A 177 8.55 -3.40 9.42
N SER A 178 9.47 -2.44 9.64
CA SER A 178 10.41 -2.53 10.75
C SER A 178 9.75 -2.35 12.12
N VAL A 179 8.73 -1.49 12.24
CA VAL A 179 7.93 -1.36 13.47
C VAL A 179 7.30 -2.70 13.86
N ILE A 180 6.69 -3.39 12.89
CA ILE A 180 6.05 -4.68 13.14
C ILE A 180 7.07 -5.70 13.64
N ALA A 181 8.22 -5.80 12.98
CA ALA A 181 9.30 -6.71 13.38
C ALA A 181 9.87 -6.34 14.75
N HIS A 182 10.11 -5.06 15.02
CA HIS A 182 10.62 -4.55 16.30
C HIS A 182 9.67 -4.86 17.48
N ARG A 183 8.36 -4.82 17.22
CA ARG A 183 7.31 -5.20 18.20
C ARG A 183 7.04 -6.70 18.27
N SER A 184 7.94 -7.53 17.73
CA SER A 184 7.82 -8.99 17.67
C SER A 184 6.58 -9.48 16.92
N GLY A 185 6.08 -8.67 15.98
CA GLY A 185 5.05 -9.09 15.04
C GLY A 185 5.62 -9.92 13.91
N THR A 186 4.74 -10.57 13.19
CA THR A 186 5.11 -11.45 12.07
C THR A 186 4.98 -10.72 10.75
N ILE A 187 6.05 -10.73 9.95
CA ILE A 187 6.08 -10.13 8.62
C ILE A 187 6.46 -11.17 7.58
N ALA A 188 5.89 -11.06 6.37
CA ALA A 188 6.23 -11.94 5.28
C ALA A 188 6.19 -11.24 3.92
N ARG A 189 6.98 -11.75 3.00
CA ARG A 189 6.87 -11.46 1.59
C ARG A 189 5.87 -12.42 0.97
N ILE A 190 4.95 -11.92 0.16
CA ILE A 190 4.11 -12.74 -0.70
C ILE A 190 5.04 -13.47 -1.66
N ASN A 191 5.32 -14.74 -1.34
CA ASN A 191 6.37 -15.49 -2.00
C ASN A 191 5.85 -16.07 -3.31
N ARG A 192 6.70 -15.98 -4.30
CA ARG A 192 6.48 -16.48 -5.63
C ARG A 192 6.28 -17.98 -5.72
N ARG A 193 6.93 -18.76 -4.82
CA ARG A 193 6.91 -20.23 -4.85
C ARG A 193 5.79 -20.84 -4.02
N ASP A 194 5.44 -20.20 -2.92
CA ASP A 194 4.51 -20.75 -1.93
C ASP A 194 3.06 -20.34 -2.20
N HIS A 195 2.84 -19.33 -3.07
CA HIS A 195 1.53 -18.80 -3.41
C HIS A 195 1.40 -18.68 -4.93
N GLU A 196 1.30 -19.82 -5.61
CA GLU A 196 1.26 -19.87 -7.07
C GLU A 196 0.16 -19.00 -7.70
N PRO A 197 -1.06 -18.88 -7.14
CA PRO A 197 -2.04 -17.93 -7.63
C PRO A 197 -1.59 -16.46 -7.50
N LEU A 198 -0.77 -16.15 -6.51
CA LEU A 198 -0.15 -14.83 -6.32
C LEU A 198 1.18 -14.68 -7.05
N TYR A 199 1.73 -15.76 -7.58
CA TYR A 199 2.94 -15.70 -8.39
C TYR A 199 2.80 -14.74 -9.55
N HIS A 200 1.65 -14.74 -10.18
CA HIS A 200 1.30 -13.80 -11.23
C HIS A 200 0.79 -12.46 -10.69
N CYS A 201 0.18 -12.42 -9.50
CA CYS A 201 -0.29 -11.22 -8.83
C CYS A 201 0.84 -10.49 -8.08
N GLY A 202 1.81 -11.22 -7.52
CA GLY A 202 2.92 -10.64 -6.75
C GLY A 202 4.01 -10.00 -7.60
N THR A 203 3.90 -10.07 -8.93
CA THR A 203 4.77 -9.31 -9.81
C THR A 203 4.16 -7.93 -10.00
N ILE A 204 4.35 -7.05 -9.04
CA ILE A 204 4.29 -5.63 -9.36
C ILE A 204 5.39 -5.40 -10.37
N LEU A 205 4.99 -5.24 -11.62
CA LEU A 205 5.89 -4.77 -12.67
C LEU A 205 6.17 -3.31 -12.37
N PHE A 206 7.19 -3.08 -11.53
CA PHE A 206 7.78 -1.77 -11.41
C PHE A 206 8.51 -1.48 -12.71
N ASN A 207 7.84 -0.77 -13.60
CA ASN A 207 8.48 -0.23 -14.79
C ASN A 207 8.27 1.28 -14.80
N PRO A 208 9.29 2.09 -14.50
CA PRO A 208 9.21 3.53 -14.64
C PRO A 208 8.85 3.98 -16.06
N GLY A 209 8.97 3.11 -17.07
CA GLY A 209 8.50 3.33 -18.44
C GLY A 209 6.98 3.25 -18.63
N HIS A 210 6.18 2.82 -17.63
CA HIS A 210 4.71 2.87 -17.68
C HIS A 210 4.13 4.28 -17.53
N THR A 211 4.96 5.29 -17.43
CA THR A 211 4.59 6.69 -17.62
C THR A 211 4.37 7.05 -19.08
N THR A 212 4.56 6.10 -20.03
CA THR A 212 4.43 6.33 -21.45
C THR A 212 2.95 6.44 -21.88
N ARG A 213 2.74 7.16 -22.96
CA ARG A 213 1.45 7.59 -23.56
C ARG A 213 0.50 6.46 -24.00
N THR A 214 0.83 5.20 -23.75
CA THR A 214 0.02 4.04 -24.13
C THR A 214 -0.38 3.29 -22.87
N PRO A 215 -1.69 3.05 -22.62
CA PRO A 215 -2.13 2.22 -21.50
C PRO A 215 -1.41 0.85 -21.56
N PRO A 216 -0.89 0.37 -20.43
CA PRO A 216 -0.29 -0.95 -20.42
C PRO A 216 -1.37 -2.01 -20.70
N VAL A 217 -1.04 -2.99 -21.54
CA VAL A 217 -1.96 -4.12 -21.79
C VAL A 217 -2.19 -4.84 -20.46
N PRO A 218 -3.46 -5.03 -20.04
CA PRO A 218 -3.77 -5.76 -18.83
C PRO A 218 -3.16 -7.15 -18.90
N HIS A 219 -2.30 -7.47 -17.93
CA HIS A 219 -1.80 -8.82 -17.82
C HIS A 219 -2.65 -9.57 -16.80
N PRO A 220 -3.38 -10.65 -17.18
CA PRO A 220 -4.17 -11.42 -16.25
C PRO A 220 -3.34 -11.85 -15.04
N GLY A 221 -3.85 -11.61 -13.85
CA GLY A 221 -3.19 -12.00 -12.60
C GLY A 221 -2.00 -11.15 -12.17
N ARG A 222 -1.78 -9.96 -12.73
CA ARG A 222 -0.68 -9.06 -12.33
C ARG A 222 -1.17 -7.71 -11.86
N PHE A 223 -0.46 -7.15 -10.87
CA PHE A 223 -0.57 -5.75 -10.50
C PHE A 223 0.46 -4.92 -11.29
N LEU A 224 0.05 -3.76 -11.76
CA LEU A 224 0.88 -2.78 -12.45
C LEU A 224 1.14 -1.59 -11.52
N HIS A 225 2.40 -1.16 -11.39
CA HIS A 225 2.78 0.02 -10.63
C HIS A 225 4.11 0.60 -11.16
N PRO A 226 4.24 1.92 -11.32
CA PRO A 226 3.16 2.89 -11.32
C PRO A 226 2.35 2.85 -12.62
N CYS A 227 1.03 2.89 -12.52
CA CYS A 227 0.12 3.00 -13.65
C CYS A 227 -0.54 4.39 -13.64
N LYS A 228 -0.10 5.28 -14.51
CA LYS A 228 -0.55 6.69 -14.54
C LYS A 228 -1.80 6.92 -15.40
N PHE A 229 -2.44 5.86 -15.88
CA PHE A 229 -3.69 5.91 -16.61
C PHE A 229 -4.85 5.54 -15.67
N ASP A 230 -5.91 6.34 -15.69
CA ASP A 230 -7.11 6.08 -14.88
C ASP A 230 -8.18 5.26 -15.62
N ASP A 231 -7.89 4.75 -16.80
CA ASP A 231 -8.81 3.86 -17.46
C ASP A 231 -8.86 2.51 -16.72
N PRO A 232 -10.07 2.01 -16.40
CA PRO A 232 -10.19 0.66 -15.93
C PRO A 232 -9.62 -0.26 -17.01
N LEU A 233 -8.73 -1.16 -16.59
CA LEU A 233 -8.19 -2.16 -17.50
C LEU A 233 -9.37 -2.96 -18.04
N THR A 234 -9.76 -2.67 -19.27
CA THR A 234 -10.83 -3.40 -19.97
C THR A 234 -10.39 -4.86 -20.02
N PRO A 235 -11.18 -5.82 -19.52
CA PRO A 235 -10.82 -7.22 -19.69
C PRO A 235 -10.64 -7.48 -21.19
N ALA A 236 -9.53 -8.17 -21.54
CA ALA A 236 -9.37 -8.62 -22.92
C ALA A 236 -10.63 -9.36 -23.33
N PRO A 237 -11.16 -9.16 -24.56
CA PRO A 237 -12.29 -9.93 -25.04
C PRO A 237 -11.97 -11.42 -24.83
N ALA A 238 -12.94 -12.16 -24.30
CA ALA A 238 -12.80 -13.60 -24.13
C ALA A 238 -12.46 -14.22 -25.50
N PRO A 239 -11.56 -15.21 -25.56
CA PRO A 239 -11.19 -15.89 -26.80
C PRO A 239 -12.38 -16.59 -27.43
#